data_cf3a95ed87acbda612fe980d52f5c9f4
#
_entry.id   cf3a95ed87acbda612fe980d52f5c9f4
#
_cell.length_a   1.000
_cell.length_b   1.000
_cell.length_c   1.000
_cell.angle_alpha   90.00
_cell.angle_beta   90.00
_cell.angle_gamma   90.00
#
_symmetry.space_group_name_H-M   'P 1'
#
loop_
_entity.id
_entity.type
_entity.pdbx_description
1 polymer ?
#
loop_
_entity_poly.entity_id
_entity_poly.type
_entity_poly.pdbx_seq_one_letter_code
_entity_poly.pdbx_strand_id
1 'polypeptide(L)'
;LLLGCTSNSPRILSSPKESANELGLWLRIGTDHRIGFVVPSVEMGQGVTTSLPTILAEELDVEPEQIDIVLASVHEAYRQQGMFTQGTGGSTSIVKWWEPLSKTGVAARNMLVQAAAGRCQVAPSECQTKAGQVLHAVSGRKLSYGELAEAASKLEVPDDPPRKDRSQYRLVGQPLKRLDGLAKVTGQAQFGIDAKVPGMLYATVRQSPVFGGEVLRYD
;
A
#
# COMPACT_ATOMS: atom_id res chain seq x y z
N LEU A 1 4.55 10.06 6.73
CA LEU A 1 3.20 10.13 6.13
C LEU A 1 3.21 11.22 5.06
N LEU A 2 3.24 10.85 3.78
CA LEU A 2 3.05 11.81 2.70
C LEU A 2 1.56 12.13 2.60
N LEU A 3 1.10 13.11 3.37
CA LEU A 3 -0.22 13.70 3.26
C LEU A 3 -0.09 14.93 2.36
N GLY A 4 -0.47 14.81 1.10
CA GLY A 4 -0.32 15.87 0.11
C GLY A 4 -1.62 16.18 -0.61
N CYS A 5 -1.94 17.47 -0.73
CA CYS A 5 -2.98 17.98 -1.64
C CYS A 5 -2.58 17.66 -3.08
N THR A 6 -3.40 16.92 -3.82
CA THR A 6 -3.24 16.79 -5.27
C THR A 6 -4.56 16.78 -5.99
N SER A 7 -4.62 17.56 -7.05
CA SER A 7 -5.69 17.70 -8.03
C SER A 7 -6.02 16.39 -8.77
N ASN A 8 -7.26 16.26 -9.17
CA ASN A 8 -7.89 15.17 -9.92
C ASN A 8 -7.11 14.74 -11.17
N SER A 9 -6.31 13.70 -11.06
CA SER A 9 -5.85 12.86 -12.20
C SER A 9 -5.25 11.58 -11.64
N PRO A 10 -5.43 10.41 -12.28
CA PRO A 10 -4.71 9.19 -11.89
C PRO A 10 -3.23 9.40 -12.19
N ARG A 11 -2.49 9.80 -11.18
CA ARG A 11 -1.03 9.96 -11.29
C ARG A 11 -0.38 8.69 -10.79
N ILE A 12 0.44 8.11 -11.63
CA ILE A 12 1.54 7.24 -11.19
C ILE A 12 2.23 8.01 -10.06
N LEU A 13 2.21 7.46 -8.85
CA LEU A 13 2.90 8.06 -7.72
C LEU A 13 4.38 8.18 -8.11
N SER A 14 4.87 9.40 -8.22
CA SER A 14 6.30 9.65 -8.43
C SER A 14 7.07 9.01 -7.29
N SER A 15 8.27 8.49 -7.62
CA SER A 15 9.21 7.91 -6.65
C SER A 15 9.23 8.72 -5.35
N PRO A 16 9.33 8.07 -4.17
CA PRO A 16 9.42 8.76 -2.90
C PRO A 16 10.60 9.74 -2.95
N LYS A 17 10.39 10.98 -2.55
CA LYS A 17 11.50 11.89 -2.30
C LYS A 17 12.26 11.40 -1.07
N GLU A 18 13.56 11.52 -1.07
CA GLU A 18 14.52 11.03 -0.05
C GLU A 18 14.27 11.45 1.42
N SER A 19 13.25 12.27 1.69
CA SER A 19 12.90 12.77 3.02
C SER A 19 11.59 12.21 3.59
N ALA A 20 10.97 11.19 2.96
CA ALA A 20 9.76 10.58 3.49
C ALA A 20 10.12 9.66 4.67
N ASN A 21 9.44 9.83 5.80
CA ASN A 21 9.47 8.85 6.89
C ASN A 21 8.92 7.50 6.39
N GLU A 22 9.17 6.41 7.09
CA GLU A 22 8.82 5.05 6.65
C GLU A 22 7.35 4.89 6.26
N LEU A 23 6.42 5.59 6.92
CA LEU A 23 5.00 5.58 6.55
C LEU A 23 4.74 6.15 5.15
N GLY A 24 5.49 7.17 4.75
CA GLY A 24 5.36 7.79 3.43
C GLY A 24 5.80 6.90 2.26
N LEU A 25 6.55 5.84 2.53
CA LEU A 25 6.96 4.86 1.53
C LEU A 25 5.81 3.92 1.14
N TRP A 26 4.94 3.60 2.08
CA TRP A 26 3.91 2.56 1.91
C TRP A 26 2.51 3.12 1.73
N LEU A 27 2.18 4.13 2.54
CA LEU A 27 0.82 4.60 2.73
C LEU A 27 0.72 6.09 2.47
N ARG A 28 -0.29 6.47 1.69
CA ARG A 28 -0.72 7.84 1.49
C ARG A 28 -2.20 7.96 1.82
N ILE A 29 -2.55 8.94 2.63
CA ILE A 29 -3.93 9.33 2.85
C ILE A 29 -4.09 10.76 2.35
N GLY A 30 -4.89 10.94 1.30
CA GLY A 30 -5.14 12.23 0.67
C GLY A 30 -6.31 12.99 1.32
N THR A 31 -6.29 14.32 1.21
CA THR A 31 -7.44 15.17 1.57
C THR A 31 -8.63 14.96 0.64
N ASP A 32 -8.42 14.28 -0.49
CA ASP A 32 -9.41 13.79 -1.43
C ASP A 32 -10.08 12.48 -1.00
N HIS A 33 -9.84 12.04 0.24
CA HIS A 33 -10.33 10.80 0.86
C HIS A 33 -9.81 9.51 0.22
N ARG A 34 -8.83 9.57 -0.68
CA ARG A 34 -8.20 8.40 -1.27
C ARG A 34 -7.08 7.88 -0.39
N ILE A 35 -6.98 6.57 -0.29
CA ILE A 35 -5.92 5.87 0.43
C ILE A 35 -5.06 5.16 -0.61
N GLY A 36 -3.83 5.62 -0.79
CA GLY A 36 -2.86 5.01 -1.70
C GLY A 36 -1.95 4.06 -0.94
N PHE A 37 -1.72 2.89 -1.50
CA PHE A 37 -0.79 1.91 -0.97
C PHE A 37 0.20 1.43 -2.04
N VAL A 38 1.49 1.49 -1.71
CA VAL A 38 2.55 0.96 -2.56
C VAL A 38 2.80 -0.49 -2.20
N VAL A 39 2.44 -1.40 -3.09
CA VAL A 39 2.62 -2.84 -2.93
C VAL A 39 4.07 -3.22 -3.28
N PRO A 40 4.86 -3.72 -2.32
CA PRO A 40 6.29 -3.97 -2.53
C PRO A 40 6.62 -5.26 -3.28
N SER A 41 5.61 -6.05 -3.59
CA SER A 41 5.76 -7.33 -4.29
C SER A 41 5.03 -7.31 -5.62
N VAL A 42 5.60 -7.96 -6.62
CA VAL A 42 4.99 -8.07 -7.96
C VAL A 42 3.85 -9.09 -7.95
N GLU A 43 2.72 -8.75 -8.57
CA GLU A 43 1.61 -9.66 -8.81
C GLU A 43 1.94 -10.58 -9.99
N MET A 44 1.95 -11.87 -9.75
CA MET A 44 2.23 -12.93 -10.75
C MET A 44 1.09 -13.96 -10.80
N GLY A 45 -0.09 -13.60 -10.27
CA GLY A 45 -1.23 -14.49 -10.13
C GLY A 45 -1.47 -14.99 -8.70
N GLN A 46 -0.52 -14.76 -7.76
CA GLN A 46 -0.58 -15.25 -6.39
C GLN A 46 -1.50 -14.43 -5.46
N GLY A 47 -2.01 -13.27 -5.90
CA GLY A 47 -2.97 -12.48 -5.15
C GLY A 47 -2.36 -11.48 -4.16
N VAL A 48 -1.11 -11.14 -4.32
CA VAL A 48 -0.39 -10.21 -3.44
C VAL A 48 -0.97 -8.80 -3.46
N THR A 49 -1.54 -8.37 -4.58
CA THR A 49 -2.30 -7.11 -4.71
C THR A 49 -3.63 -7.09 -3.95
N THR A 50 -4.05 -8.21 -3.41
CA THR A 50 -5.20 -8.30 -2.51
C THR A 50 -4.73 -8.51 -1.07
N SER A 51 -3.84 -9.46 -0.84
CA SER A 51 -3.46 -9.89 0.50
C SER A 51 -2.62 -8.86 1.26
N LEU A 52 -1.69 -8.14 0.62
CA LEU A 52 -0.90 -7.12 1.30
C LEU A 52 -1.73 -5.88 1.66
N PRO A 53 -2.59 -5.33 0.77
CA PRO A 53 -3.54 -4.28 1.16
C PRO A 53 -4.47 -4.69 2.29
N THR A 54 -4.87 -5.97 2.36
CA THR A 54 -5.73 -6.47 3.44
C THR A 54 -5.07 -6.35 4.82
N ILE A 55 -3.77 -6.61 4.93
CA ILE A 55 -3.03 -6.45 6.19
C ILE A 55 -3.09 -4.99 6.65
N LEU A 56 -2.87 -4.05 5.72
CA LEU A 56 -2.94 -2.62 6.00
C LEU A 56 -4.36 -2.17 6.34
N ALA A 57 -5.36 -2.62 5.56
CA ALA A 57 -6.77 -2.30 5.72
C ALA A 57 -7.31 -2.76 7.08
N GLU A 58 -6.89 -3.94 7.53
CA GLU A 58 -7.24 -4.46 8.86
C GLU A 58 -6.86 -3.49 9.96
N GLU A 59 -5.62 -3.03 9.97
CA GLU A 59 -5.13 -2.13 11.01
C GLU A 59 -5.67 -0.70 10.87
N LEU A 60 -5.98 -0.25 9.65
CA LEU A 60 -6.56 1.06 9.37
C LEU A 60 -8.08 1.14 9.57
N ASP A 61 -8.77 0.04 9.79
CA ASP A 61 -10.24 0.00 9.80
C ASP A 61 -10.89 0.53 8.51
N VAL A 62 -10.34 0.16 7.37
CA VAL A 62 -10.89 0.46 6.05
C VAL A 62 -11.24 -0.83 5.30
N GLU A 63 -12.02 -0.73 4.24
CA GLU A 63 -12.21 -1.86 3.34
C GLU A 63 -11.08 -1.89 2.30
N PRO A 64 -10.61 -3.08 1.88
CA PRO A 64 -9.54 -3.19 0.87
C PRO A 64 -9.85 -2.43 -0.42
N GLU A 65 -11.11 -2.36 -0.80
CA GLU A 65 -11.60 -1.63 -1.98
C GLU A 65 -11.46 -0.11 -1.88
N GLN A 66 -11.25 0.43 -0.68
CA GLN A 66 -10.98 1.85 -0.45
C GLN A 66 -9.51 2.22 -0.70
N ILE A 67 -8.67 1.22 -0.96
CA ILE A 67 -7.23 1.39 -1.16
C ILE A 67 -6.88 1.35 -2.64
N ASP A 68 -6.33 2.43 -3.15
CA ASP A 68 -5.73 2.48 -4.47
C ASP A 68 -4.34 1.84 -4.42
N ILE A 69 -4.12 0.86 -5.26
CA ILE A 69 -2.89 0.07 -5.28
C ILE A 69 -1.96 0.59 -6.36
N VAL A 70 -0.70 0.76 -6.01
CA VAL A 70 0.40 1.03 -6.92
C VAL A 70 1.49 0.00 -6.68
N LEU A 71 2.00 -0.63 -7.73
CA LEU A 71 3.16 -1.51 -7.60
C LEU A 71 4.42 -0.67 -7.35
N ALA A 72 5.25 -1.12 -6.42
CA ALA A 72 6.50 -0.44 -6.09
C ALA A 72 7.43 -0.36 -7.31
N SER A 73 8.00 0.82 -7.52
CA SER A 73 9.15 0.97 -8.41
C SER A 73 10.40 0.32 -7.82
N VAL A 74 11.45 0.22 -8.60
CA VAL A 74 12.75 -0.27 -8.09
C VAL A 74 13.32 0.76 -7.12
N HIS A 75 13.34 0.39 -5.83
CA HIS A 75 13.89 1.22 -4.78
C HIS A 75 14.30 0.38 -3.57
N GLU A 76 15.38 0.73 -2.92
CA GLU A 76 15.97 -0.04 -1.80
C GLU A 76 14.98 -0.26 -0.65
N ALA A 77 14.15 0.72 -0.34
CA ALA A 77 13.13 0.64 0.71
C ALA A 77 12.10 -0.48 0.53
N TYR A 78 11.92 -0.97 -0.71
CA TYR A 78 11.01 -2.08 -1.02
C TYR A 78 11.73 -3.44 -1.09
N ARG A 79 12.98 -3.50 -0.67
CA ARG A 79 13.73 -4.73 -0.56
C ARG A 79 13.34 -5.49 0.70
N GLN A 80 12.99 -6.74 0.56
CA GLN A 80 12.69 -7.60 1.71
C GLN A 80 13.94 -7.80 2.58
N GLN A 81 13.77 -7.77 3.88
CA GLN A 81 14.88 -8.00 4.81
C GLN A 81 15.54 -9.37 4.54
N GLY A 82 16.86 -9.37 4.41
CA GLY A 82 17.66 -10.57 4.12
C GLY A 82 17.79 -10.91 2.63
N MET A 83 17.23 -10.12 1.72
CA MET A 83 17.46 -10.26 0.27
C MET A 83 18.51 -9.27 -0.23
N PHE A 84 19.30 -9.66 -1.22
CA PHE A 84 20.30 -8.78 -1.84
C PHE A 84 19.67 -7.75 -2.77
N THR A 85 18.52 -8.09 -3.37
CA THR A 85 17.80 -7.24 -4.34
C THR A 85 16.33 -7.18 -4.00
N GLN A 86 15.63 -6.16 -4.52
CA GLN A 86 14.17 -6.15 -4.52
C GLN A 86 13.67 -7.30 -5.41
N GLY A 87 12.77 -8.11 -4.87
CA GLY A 87 12.28 -9.26 -5.62
C GLY A 87 11.04 -9.88 -4.97
N THR A 88 10.38 -10.73 -5.74
CA THR A 88 9.21 -11.50 -5.31
C THR A 88 9.46 -12.96 -5.60
N GLY A 89 9.53 -13.79 -4.58
CA GLY A 89 9.84 -15.22 -4.72
C GLY A 89 9.84 -15.94 -3.38
N GLY A 90 10.00 -17.25 -3.40
CA GLY A 90 10.12 -18.08 -2.22
C GLY A 90 8.91 -18.08 -1.28
N SER A 91 7.74 -17.66 -1.76
CA SER A 91 6.50 -17.53 -0.96
C SER A 91 6.65 -16.64 0.27
N THR A 92 7.53 -15.65 0.22
CA THR A 92 7.90 -14.83 1.39
C THR A 92 7.10 -13.54 1.54
N SER A 93 6.33 -13.12 0.53
CA SER A 93 5.68 -11.80 0.52
C SER A 93 4.84 -11.53 1.77
N ILE A 94 3.93 -12.43 2.14
CA ILE A 94 3.11 -12.22 3.34
C ILE A 94 3.96 -12.23 4.61
N VAL A 95 4.84 -13.21 4.77
CA VAL A 95 5.65 -13.38 5.98
C VAL A 95 6.55 -12.17 6.23
N LYS A 96 7.19 -11.66 5.18
CA LYS A 96 8.15 -10.56 5.29
C LYS A 96 7.48 -9.18 5.40
N TRP A 97 6.33 -9.00 4.77
CA TRP A 97 5.63 -7.72 4.78
C TRP A 97 4.54 -7.60 5.85
N TRP A 98 4.20 -8.70 6.54
CA TRP A 98 3.20 -8.67 7.61
C TRP A 98 3.53 -7.62 8.68
N GLU A 99 4.70 -7.73 9.26
CA GLU A 99 5.15 -6.86 10.35
C GLU A 99 5.24 -5.39 9.92
N PRO A 100 5.96 -5.03 8.84
CA PRO A 100 6.04 -3.64 8.39
C PRO A 100 4.68 -3.03 8.04
N LEU A 101 3.80 -3.77 7.38
CA LEU A 101 2.49 -3.26 6.96
C LEU A 101 1.52 -3.12 8.13
N SER A 102 1.49 -4.09 9.05
CA SER A 102 0.71 -3.95 10.29
C SER A 102 1.16 -2.73 11.09
N LYS A 103 2.47 -2.55 11.26
CA LYS A 103 3.05 -1.40 11.97
C LYS A 103 2.69 -0.08 11.30
N THR A 104 2.75 -0.01 9.97
CA THR A 104 2.35 1.16 9.21
C THR A 104 0.87 1.48 9.40
N GLY A 105 0.00 0.48 9.31
CA GLY A 105 -1.45 0.66 9.46
C GLY A 105 -1.84 1.16 10.85
N VAL A 106 -1.30 0.53 11.90
CA VAL A 106 -1.63 0.92 13.27
C VAL A 106 -1.06 2.29 13.64
N ALA A 107 0.15 2.63 13.16
CA ALA A 107 0.73 3.95 13.39
C ALA A 107 -0.11 5.05 12.73
N ALA A 108 -0.51 4.85 11.47
CA ALA A 108 -1.37 5.79 10.77
C ALA A 108 -2.75 5.94 11.44
N ARG A 109 -3.38 4.84 11.85
CA ARG A 109 -4.64 4.88 12.60
C ARG A 109 -4.50 5.67 13.89
N ASN A 110 -3.43 5.43 14.65
CA ASN A 110 -3.17 6.14 15.91
C ASN A 110 -3.04 7.66 15.70
N MET A 111 -2.28 8.08 14.67
CA MET A 111 -2.12 9.49 14.33
C MET A 111 -3.46 10.14 13.93
N LEU A 112 -4.29 9.43 13.16
CA LEU A 112 -5.62 9.90 12.78
C LEU A 112 -6.55 10.04 13.97
N VAL A 113 -6.52 9.08 14.90
CA VAL A 113 -7.29 9.16 16.16
C VAL A 113 -6.83 10.33 17.02
N GLN A 114 -5.53 10.56 17.16
CA GLN A 114 -4.99 11.71 17.89
C GLN A 114 -5.40 13.05 17.26
N ALA A 115 -5.32 13.15 15.92
CA ALA A 115 -5.77 14.34 15.20
C ALA A 115 -7.28 14.61 15.40
N ALA A 116 -8.10 13.57 15.37
CA ALA A 116 -9.53 13.68 15.64
C ALA A 116 -9.83 14.08 17.08
N ALA A 117 -9.17 13.47 18.04
CA ALA A 117 -9.30 13.77 19.46
C ALA A 117 -8.96 15.23 19.75
N GLY A 118 -7.84 15.73 19.20
CA GLY A 118 -7.46 17.14 19.30
C GLY A 118 -8.51 18.09 18.69
N ARG A 119 -9.05 17.73 17.50
CA ARG A 119 -10.09 18.54 16.84
C ARG A 119 -11.44 18.50 17.58
N CYS A 120 -11.75 17.40 18.23
CA CYS A 120 -12.97 17.25 19.04
C CYS A 120 -12.82 17.74 20.48
N GLN A 121 -11.59 17.99 20.95
CA GLN A 121 -11.25 18.32 22.34
C GLN A 121 -11.69 17.22 23.33
N VAL A 122 -11.40 15.98 22.99
CA VAL A 122 -11.71 14.78 23.78
C VAL A 122 -10.46 13.89 23.93
N ALA A 123 -10.52 12.88 24.78
CA ALA A 123 -9.42 11.92 24.90
C ALA A 123 -9.38 10.97 23.67
N PRO A 124 -8.19 10.57 23.18
CA PRO A 124 -8.10 9.60 22.09
C PRO A 124 -8.83 8.28 22.35
N SER A 125 -8.93 7.85 23.60
CA SER A 125 -9.65 6.65 24.04
C SER A 125 -11.16 6.72 23.84
N GLU A 126 -11.74 7.91 23.67
CA GLU A 126 -13.15 8.13 23.37
C GLU A 126 -13.47 8.05 21.87
N CYS A 127 -12.42 7.97 21.05
CA CYS A 127 -12.53 7.88 19.60
C CYS A 127 -12.40 6.43 19.12
N GLN A 128 -13.23 6.07 18.16
CA GLN A 128 -13.20 4.77 17.49
C GLN A 128 -13.03 4.95 15.99
N THR A 129 -12.40 3.98 15.33
CA THR A 129 -12.23 3.98 13.88
C THR A 129 -13.19 3.01 13.22
N LYS A 130 -13.73 3.39 12.07
CA LYS A 130 -14.58 2.52 11.24
C LYS A 130 -14.66 3.03 9.81
N ALA A 131 -14.44 2.16 8.85
CA ALA A 131 -14.63 2.42 7.43
C ALA A 131 -13.99 3.75 6.93
N GLY A 132 -12.77 4.05 7.37
CA GLY A 132 -12.04 5.25 6.97
C GLY A 132 -12.47 6.54 7.66
N GLN A 133 -13.13 6.43 8.80
CA GLN A 133 -13.57 7.53 9.65
C GLN A 133 -13.14 7.33 11.09
N VAL A 134 -12.96 8.44 11.80
CA VAL A 134 -12.87 8.48 13.27
C VAL A 134 -14.20 8.96 13.83
N LEU A 135 -14.74 8.22 14.76
CA LEU A 135 -16.06 8.43 15.37
C LEU A 135 -15.89 8.79 16.85
N HIS A 136 -16.56 9.82 17.31
CA HIS A 136 -16.73 10.10 18.74
C HIS A 136 -18.21 9.91 19.10
N ALA A 137 -18.52 8.77 19.74
CA ALA A 137 -19.89 8.34 19.97
C ALA A 137 -20.72 9.32 20.81
N VAL A 138 -20.12 9.92 21.85
CA VAL A 138 -20.82 10.83 22.78
C VAL A 138 -21.32 12.10 22.09
N SER A 139 -20.49 12.70 21.18
CA SER A 139 -20.92 13.91 20.45
C SER A 139 -21.57 13.62 19.10
N GLY A 140 -21.60 12.36 18.65
CA GLY A 140 -22.06 11.97 17.33
C GLY A 140 -21.17 12.44 16.16
N ARG A 141 -20.00 13.04 16.44
CA ARG A 141 -19.08 13.54 15.42
C ARG A 141 -18.43 12.38 14.65
N LYS A 142 -18.32 12.58 13.34
CA LYS A 142 -17.63 11.69 12.41
C LYS A 142 -16.68 12.52 11.57
N LEU A 143 -15.41 12.14 11.56
CA LEU A 143 -14.37 12.82 10.81
C LEU A 143 -13.72 11.79 9.88
N SER A 144 -13.72 12.05 8.58
CA SER A 144 -13.06 11.18 7.62
C SER A 144 -11.54 11.25 7.75
N TYR A 145 -10.84 10.22 7.31
CA TYR A 145 -9.37 10.21 7.29
C TYR A 145 -8.81 11.33 6.41
N GLY A 146 -9.48 11.66 5.31
CA GLY A 146 -9.08 12.77 4.46
C GLY A 146 -9.14 14.12 5.15
N GLU A 147 -10.20 14.39 5.95
CA GLU A 147 -10.31 15.62 6.74
C GLU A 147 -9.26 15.73 7.84
N LEU A 148 -8.75 14.61 8.30
CA LEU A 148 -7.76 14.53 9.38
C LEU A 148 -6.32 14.46 8.86
N ALA A 149 -6.15 14.17 7.58
CA ALA A 149 -4.87 13.87 6.95
C ALA A 149 -3.81 14.94 7.20
N GLU A 150 -4.14 16.22 7.01
CA GLU A 150 -3.21 17.33 7.25
C GLU A 150 -2.83 17.48 8.72
N ALA A 151 -3.79 17.35 9.63
CA ALA A 151 -3.52 17.45 11.05
C ALA A 151 -2.68 16.26 11.55
N ALA A 152 -3.00 15.05 11.08
CA ALA A 152 -2.27 13.83 11.42
C ALA A 152 -0.82 13.89 10.91
N SER A 153 -0.56 14.48 9.74
CA SER A 153 0.82 14.58 9.18
C SER A 153 1.79 15.40 10.02
N LYS A 154 1.27 16.25 10.90
CA LYS A 154 2.06 17.12 11.78
C LYS A 154 2.40 16.43 13.10
N LEU A 155 1.82 15.26 13.37
CA LEU A 155 2.08 14.49 14.57
C LEU A 155 3.33 13.61 14.40
N GLU A 156 3.96 13.31 15.52
CA GLU A 156 5.05 12.35 15.56
C GLU A 156 4.53 10.94 15.28
N VAL A 157 5.28 10.19 14.48
CA VAL A 157 4.96 8.79 14.19
C VAL A 157 5.24 7.95 15.43
N PRO A 158 4.26 7.23 15.98
CA PRO A 158 4.50 6.40 17.16
C PRO A 158 5.41 5.21 16.82
N ASP A 159 6.40 4.94 17.66
CA ASP A 159 7.40 3.89 17.43
C ASP A 159 6.80 2.48 17.41
N ASP A 160 5.95 2.15 18.37
CA ASP A 160 5.33 0.82 18.46
C ASP A 160 3.92 0.89 19.06
N PRO A 161 2.95 1.43 18.33
CA PRO A 161 1.57 1.52 18.83
C PRO A 161 0.95 0.12 18.92
N PRO A 162 0.04 -0.11 19.87
CA PRO A 162 -0.58 -1.41 20.08
C PRO A 162 -1.42 -1.82 18.86
N ARG A 163 -1.16 -3.01 18.34
CA ARG A 163 -1.95 -3.62 17.26
C ARG A 163 -3.27 -4.13 17.79
N LYS A 164 -4.19 -4.37 16.88
CA LYS A 164 -5.42 -5.07 17.20
C LYS A 164 -5.11 -6.49 17.71
N ASP A 165 -5.89 -6.94 18.67
CA ASP A 165 -5.93 -8.36 19.00
C ASP A 165 -6.53 -9.16 17.83
N ARG A 166 -6.08 -10.40 17.65
CA ARG A 166 -6.58 -11.27 16.57
C ARG A 166 -8.09 -11.49 16.63
N SER A 167 -8.67 -11.46 17.83
CA SER A 167 -10.12 -11.57 18.01
C SER A 167 -10.90 -10.37 17.43
N GLN A 168 -10.21 -9.26 17.18
CA GLN A 168 -10.78 -8.04 16.59
C GLN A 168 -10.59 -7.99 15.07
N TYR A 169 -9.90 -8.98 14.48
CA TYR A 169 -9.68 -9.03 13.04
C TYR A 169 -11.00 -9.30 12.30
N ARG A 170 -11.22 -8.49 11.30
CA ARG A 170 -12.45 -8.47 10.51
C ARG A 170 -12.21 -8.92 9.05
N LEU A 171 -11.04 -8.66 8.53
CA LEU A 171 -10.65 -8.95 7.15
C LEU A 171 -9.67 -10.12 7.07
N VAL A 172 -8.68 -10.13 7.93
CA VAL A 172 -7.65 -11.17 7.94
C VAL A 172 -8.26 -12.50 8.39
N GLY A 173 -8.02 -13.55 7.60
CA GLY A 173 -8.60 -14.88 7.84
C GLY A 173 -10.00 -15.06 7.23
N GLN A 174 -10.56 -14.05 6.59
CA GLN A 174 -11.85 -14.14 5.90
C GLN A 174 -11.67 -14.41 4.40
N PRO A 175 -12.65 -15.06 3.74
CA PRO A 175 -12.64 -15.25 2.30
C PRO A 175 -12.91 -13.92 1.60
N LEU A 176 -11.86 -13.27 1.09
CA LEU A 176 -11.95 -12.02 0.35
C LEU A 176 -11.92 -12.26 -1.16
N LYS A 177 -12.68 -11.46 -1.90
CA LYS A 177 -12.59 -11.43 -3.36
C LYS A 177 -11.28 -10.74 -3.76
N ARG A 178 -10.67 -11.22 -4.84
CA ARG A 178 -9.50 -10.56 -5.41
C ARG A 178 -9.85 -9.16 -5.92
N LEU A 179 -9.06 -8.16 -5.56
CA LEU A 179 -9.26 -6.78 -6.02
C LEU A 179 -9.05 -6.66 -7.55
N ASP A 180 -8.14 -7.45 -8.11
CA ASP A 180 -7.83 -7.50 -9.54
C ASP A 180 -8.72 -8.50 -10.34
N GLY A 181 -9.61 -9.22 -9.66
CA GLY A 181 -10.37 -10.32 -10.26
C GLY A 181 -11.27 -9.86 -11.41
N LEU A 182 -12.02 -8.78 -11.21
CA LEU A 182 -12.94 -8.28 -12.23
C LEU A 182 -12.20 -7.88 -13.51
N ALA A 183 -11.12 -7.11 -13.38
CA ALA A 183 -10.34 -6.67 -14.53
C ALA A 183 -9.77 -7.86 -15.33
N LYS A 184 -9.36 -8.93 -14.64
CA LYS A 184 -8.84 -10.16 -15.28
C LYS A 184 -9.91 -10.92 -16.05
N VAL A 185 -11.09 -11.12 -15.46
CA VAL A 185 -12.16 -11.91 -16.12
C VAL A 185 -12.91 -11.13 -17.20
N THR A 186 -12.81 -9.81 -17.22
CA THR A 186 -13.43 -8.95 -18.25
C THR A 186 -12.44 -8.52 -19.34
N GLY A 187 -11.17 -8.98 -19.29
CA GLY A 187 -10.14 -8.60 -20.25
C GLY A 187 -9.63 -7.15 -20.12
N GLN A 188 -9.92 -6.48 -19.01
CA GLN A 188 -9.46 -5.11 -18.75
C GLN A 188 -8.08 -5.06 -18.07
N ALA A 189 -7.60 -6.20 -17.57
CA ALA A 189 -6.28 -6.28 -16.96
C ALA A 189 -5.20 -6.07 -18.03
N GLN A 190 -4.23 -5.21 -17.70
CA GLN A 190 -3.07 -4.96 -18.55
C GLN A 190 -1.86 -5.73 -18.01
N PHE A 191 -1.17 -6.42 -18.91
CA PHE A 191 0.04 -7.19 -18.62
C PHE A 191 1.24 -6.57 -19.35
N GLY A 192 2.45 -7.01 -19.01
CA GLY A 192 3.65 -6.48 -19.63
C GLY A 192 3.68 -6.60 -21.15
N ILE A 193 3.07 -7.66 -21.70
CA ILE A 193 2.95 -7.86 -23.16
C ILE A 193 2.02 -6.82 -23.82
N ASP A 194 1.09 -6.24 -23.08
CA ASP A 194 0.15 -5.24 -23.59
C ASP A 194 0.71 -3.81 -23.51
N ALA A 195 1.87 -3.65 -22.86
CA ALA A 195 2.49 -2.34 -22.67
C ALA A 195 2.88 -1.72 -24.02
N LYS A 196 2.49 -0.45 -24.22
CA LYS A 196 2.85 0.34 -25.41
C LYS A 196 3.29 1.73 -24.96
N VAL A 197 4.47 2.13 -25.39
CA VAL A 197 5.00 3.48 -25.14
C VAL A 197 5.41 4.14 -26.45
N PRO A 198 5.34 5.47 -26.58
CA PRO A 198 5.79 6.17 -27.78
C PRO A 198 7.26 5.83 -28.09
N GLY A 199 7.55 5.47 -29.32
CA GLY A 199 8.90 5.10 -29.76
C GLY A 199 9.37 3.71 -29.29
N MET A 200 8.48 2.86 -28.78
CA MET A 200 8.83 1.51 -28.35
C MET A 200 9.38 0.67 -29.49
N LEU A 201 10.51 0.01 -29.22
CA LEU A 201 11.10 -0.97 -30.12
C LEU A 201 10.80 -2.39 -29.61
N TYR A 202 10.66 -3.33 -30.55
CA TYR A 202 10.50 -4.74 -30.22
C TYR A 202 11.82 -5.46 -30.47
N ALA A 203 12.22 -6.29 -29.53
CA ALA A 203 13.41 -7.08 -29.61
C ALA A 203 13.15 -8.55 -29.26
N THR A 204 13.89 -9.44 -29.86
CA THR A 204 13.91 -10.86 -29.53
C THR A 204 15.28 -11.28 -29.06
N VAL A 205 15.34 -12.16 -28.08
CA VAL A 205 16.60 -12.72 -27.58
C VAL A 205 16.93 -13.95 -28.41
N ARG A 206 18.16 -14.00 -28.95
CA ARG A 206 18.75 -15.20 -29.53
C ARG A 206 19.77 -15.74 -28.55
N GLN A 207 19.72 -17.04 -28.30
CA GLN A 207 20.65 -17.73 -27.41
C GLN A 207 21.39 -18.81 -28.16
N SER A 208 22.59 -19.14 -27.69
CA SER A 208 23.29 -20.32 -28.16
C SER A 208 22.47 -21.59 -27.88
N PRO A 209 22.34 -22.52 -28.82
CA PRO A 209 21.65 -23.79 -28.58
C PRO A 209 22.47 -24.75 -27.71
N VAL A 210 23.70 -24.40 -27.34
CA VAL A 210 24.60 -25.22 -26.53
C VAL A 210 25.13 -24.43 -25.32
N PHE A 211 25.38 -25.12 -24.21
CA PHE A 211 26.03 -24.54 -23.05
C PHE A 211 27.45 -24.09 -23.38
N GLY A 212 27.86 -22.94 -22.85
CA GLY A 212 29.19 -22.39 -23.10
C GLY A 212 29.41 -21.83 -24.50
N GLY A 213 28.34 -21.71 -25.29
CA GLY A 213 28.43 -21.08 -26.60
C GLY A 213 28.69 -19.60 -26.52
N GLU A 214 29.54 -19.08 -27.42
CA GLU A 214 29.93 -17.68 -27.51
C GLU A 214 29.34 -17.01 -28.74
N VAL A 215 29.13 -15.70 -28.65
CA VAL A 215 28.73 -14.89 -29.81
C VAL A 215 29.96 -14.60 -30.63
N LEU A 216 30.02 -15.20 -31.83
CA LEU A 216 31.14 -14.99 -32.74
C LEU A 216 30.97 -13.74 -33.60
N ARG A 217 29.75 -13.40 -33.97
CA ARG A 217 29.43 -12.24 -34.82
C ARG A 217 27.98 -11.82 -34.62
N TYR A 218 27.73 -10.56 -34.68
CA TYR A 218 26.38 -9.97 -34.82
C TYR A 218 26.40 -8.87 -35.86
N ASP A 219 25.28 -8.69 -36.53
CA ASP A 219 25.06 -7.62 -37.51
C ASP A 219 24.32 -6.44 -36.87
#